data_b1fc4b56b10f4c8ec457ee99d769c199
#
_entry.id   b1fc4b56b10f4c8ec457ee99d769c199
#
_cell.length_a   1.000
_cell.length_b   1.000
_cell.length_c   1.000
_cell.angle_alpha   90.00
_cell.angle_beta   90.00
_cell.angle_gamma   90.00
#
_symmetry.space_group_name_H-M   'P 1'
#
loop_
_entity.id
_entity.type
_entity.pdbx_description
1 polymer ?
#
loop_
_entity_poly.entity_id
_entity_poly.type
_entity_poly.pdbx_seq_one_letter_code
_entity_poly.pdbx_strand_id
1 'polypeptide(L)'
;MCKRVYLTAKEAEMEMQESRNAEGFTGKMETDYISRMIKDAKRNSMVGDKLQLVVDPMYIHIPEWQRRLKLTRAYAIGNTYNKYKWDVPKVLFHKGRLYVIDGQHRIYGAFKAKMDSVVVEIMECSLEEAIDLFINQSQDRVKMQPMDIYKTAIAGGKGDYVKLQEICHKNNVAVKGDDDNENTVGTLTSISDGVKLSKTNPELLDSMLALLGKLGWNGYADSYNGKAYTAKIIRALKALYAYTERRTE
;
A
#
# COMPACT_ATOMS: atom_id res chain seq x y z
N MET A 1 -24.54 1.15 18.98
CA MET A 1 -23.67 0.61 17.89
C MET A 1 -22.72 1.70 17.42
N CYS A 2 -21.44 1.53 17.65
CA CYS A 2 -20.42 2.48 17.14
C CYS A 2 -20.40 2.39 15.62
N LYS A 3 -20.75 3.47 14.90
CA LYS A 3 -20.73 3.47 13.43
C LYS A 3 -19.29 3.33 12.99
N ARG A 4 -18.99 2.29 12.25
CA ARG A 4 -17.67 2.05 11.67
C ARG A 4 -17.27 3.24 10.78
N VAL A 5 -16.12 3.85 11.06
CA VAL A 5 -15.67 5.09 10.38
C VAL A 5 -14.72 4.77 9.22
N TYR A 6 -14.00 3.65 9.31
CA TYR A 6 -13.00 3.23 8.33
C TYR A 6 -13.20 1.77 7.93
N LEU A 7 -12.91 1.46 6.64
CA LEU A 7 -12.67 0.11 6.14
C LEU A 7 -11.20 -0.03 5.75
N THR A 8 -10.65 -1.23 5.90
CA THR A 8 -9.41 -1.60 5.20
C THR A 8 -9.68 -1.71 3.70
N ALA A 9 -8.64 -1.62 2.88
CA ALA A 9 -8.78 -1.86 1.43
C ALA A 9 -9.36 -3.26 1.14
N LYS A 10 -8.90 -4.27 1.89
CA LYS A 10 -9.40 -5.65 1.79
C LYS A 10 -10.90 -5.77 2.06
N GLU A 11 -11.40 -5.14 3.12
CA GLU A 11 -12.82 -5.17 3.44
C GLU A 11 -13.68 -4.48 2.37
N ALA A 12 -13.20 -3.33 1.86
CA ALA A 12 -13.87 -2.63 0.76
C ALA A 12 -13.89 -3.48 -0.52
N GLU A 13 -12.77 -4.14 -0.85
CA GLU A 13 -12.69 -5.05 -2.00
C GLU A 13 -13.59 -6.27 -1.83
N MET A 14 -13.69 -6.85 -0.62
CA MET A 14 -14.58 -7.99 -0.35
C MET A 14 -16.04 -7.64 -0.63
N GLU A 15 -16.54 -6.47 -0.19
CA GLU A 15 -17.91 -6.03 -0.48
C GLU A 15 -18.16 -5.89 -1.99
N MET A 16 -17.20 -5.32 -2.74
CA MET A 16 -17.30 -5.18 -4.19
C MET A 16 -17.21 -6.54 -4.89
N GLN A 17 -16.38 -7.46 -4.38
CA GLN A 17 -16.25 -8.81 -4.92
C GLN A 17 -17.54 -9.64 -4.71
N GLU A 18 -18.21 -9.51 -3.58
CA GLU A 18 -19.51 -10.13 -3.33
C GLU A 18 -20.54 -9.68 -4.37
N SER A 19 -20.56 -8.40 -4.71
CA SER A 19 -21.44 -7.86 -5.75
C SER A 19 -21.11 -8.41 -7.14
N ARG A 20 -19.80 -8.47 -7.51
CA ARG A 20 -19.37 -9.09 -8.78
C ARG A 20 -19.77 -10.56 -8.86
N ASN A 21 -19.61 -11.29 -7.76
CA ASN A 21 -20.00 -12.72 -7.70
C ASN A 21 -21.51 -12.91 -7.87
N ALA A 22 -22.31 -12.05 -7.23
CA ALA A 22 -23.77 -12.08 -7.34
C ALA A 22 -24.26 -11.84 -8.77
N GLU A 23 -23.54 -11.02 -9.55
CA GLU A 23 -23.83 -10.77 -10.97
C GLU A 23 -23.15 -11.77 -11.91
N GLY A 24 -22.37 -12.72 -11.40
CA GLY A 24 -21.64 -13.71 -12.20
C GLY A 24 -20.47 -13.12 -13.00
N PHE A 25 -20.07 -11.88 -12.69
CA PHE A 25 -19.00 -11.16 -13.40
C PHE A 25 -17.64 -11.43 -12.77
N THR A 26 -17.03 -12.55 -13.14
CA THR A 26 -15.75 -12.99 -12.56
C THR A 26 -14.87 -13.70 -13.59
N GLY A 27 -13.58 -13.78 -13.29
CA GLY A 27 -12.61 -14.61 -14.02
C GLY A 27 -12.45 -14.20 -15.50
N LYS A 28 -12.64 -15.15 -16.39
CA LYS A 28 -12.45 -14.94 -17.83
C LYS A 28 -13.43 -13.91 -18.40
N MET A 29 -14.68 -13.93 -17.95
CA MET A 29 -15.71 -12.98 -18.41
C MET A 29 -15.32 -11.54 -18.10
N GLU A 30 -14.82 -11.28 -16.90
CA GLU A 30 -14.31 -9.98 -16.50
C GLU A 30 -13.13 -9.56 -17.39
N THR A 31 -12.13 -10.45 -17.55
CA THR A 31 -10.94 -10.20 -18.37
C THR A 31 -11.28 -9.87 -19.80
N ASP A 32 -12.17 -10.65 -20.42
CA ASP A 32 -12.57 -10.47 -21.82
C ASP A 32 -13.36 -9.17 -22.02
N TYR A 33 -14.21 -8.82 -21.05
CA TYR A 33 -14.99 -7.58 -21.07
C TYR A 33 -14.10 -6.34 -20.97
N ILE A 34 -13.24 -6.28 -19.95
CA ILE A 34 -12.33 -5.16 -19.71
C ILE A 34 -11.33 -5.00 -20.87
N SER A 35 -10.79 -6.12 -21.39
CA SER A 35 -9.88 -6.09 -22.53
C SER A 35 -10.51 -5.51 -23.79
N ARG A 36 -11.79 -5.83 -24.05
CA ARG A 36 -12.54 -5.26 -25.19
C ARG A 36 -12.73 -3.75 -25.00
N MET A 37 -13.17 -3.31 -23.82
CA MET A 37 -13.36 -1.89 -23.51
C MET A 37 -12.08 -1.08 -23.73
N ILE A 38 -10.95 -1.58 -23.25
CA ILE A 38 -9.65 -0.92 -23.43
C ILE A 38 -9.27 -0.86 -24.92
N LYS A 39 -9.48 -1.95 -25.67
CA LYS A 39 -9.21 -1.99 -27.11
C LYS A 39 -10.05 -0.98 -27.88
N ASP A 40 -11.33 -0.85 -27.54
CA ASP A 40 -12.24 0.10 -28.19
C ASP A 40 -11.90 1.55 -27.82
N ALA A 41 -11.56 1.82 -26.56
CA ALA A 41 -11.08 3.12 -26.13
C ALA A 41 -9.79 3.54 -26.87
N LYS A 42 -8.82 2.61 -27.01
CA LYS A 42 -7.57 2.85 -27.77
C LYS A 42 -7.81 3.16 -29.26
N ARG A 43 -8.81 2.56 -29.87
CA ARG A 43 -9.15 2.86 -31.28
C ARG A 43 -9.73 4.26 -31.48
N ASN A 44 -10.38 4.78 -30.43
CA ASN A 44 -11.07 6.07 -30.48
C ASN A 44 -10.23 7.23 -29.90
N SER A 45 -9.05 6.95 -29.32
CA SER A 45 -8.15 7.96 -28.78
C SER A 45 -7.09 8.38 -29.81
N MET A 46 -6.70 9.65 -29.78
CA MET A 46 -5.58 10.15 -30.59
C MET A 46 -4.23 9.85 -29.88
N VAL A 47 -3.16 9.84 -30.65
CA VAL A 47 -1.80 9.65 -30.12
C VAL A 47 -1.48 10.79 -29.15
N GLY A 48 -1.16 10.45 -27.91
CA GLY A 48 -0.83 11.40 -26.85
C GLY A 48 -1.99 11.77 -25.93
N ASP A 49 -3.22 11.34 -26.23
CA ASP A 49 -4.35 11.51 -25.34
C ASP A 49 -4.28 10.58 -24.14
N LYS A 50 -4.80 11.06 -23.02
CA LYS A 50 -5.03 10.21 -21.86
C LYS A 50 -6.14 9.21 -22.15
N LEU A 51 -5.83 7.94 -22.03
CA LEU A 51 -6.82 6.89 -22.26
C LEU A 51 -7.86 6.88 -21.15
N GLN A 52 -9.11 7.19 -21.50
CA GLN A 52 -10.23 7.19 -20.57
C GLN A 52 -11.21 6.06 -20.89
N LEU A 53 -11.80 5.49 -19.84
CA LEU A 53 -12.89 4.53 -19.92
C LEU A 53 -14.10 5.03 -19.16
N VAL A 54 -15.28 4.70 -19.68
CA VAL A 54 -16.55 4.77 -18.93
C VAL A 54 -16.87 3.36 -18.49
N VAL A 55 -16.83 3.10 -17.18
CA VAL A 55 -16.94 1.75 -16.63
C VAL A 55 -17.77 1.77 -15.36
N ASP A 56 -18.56 0.72 -15.11
CA ASP A 56 -19.22 0.51 -13.83
C ASP A 56 -18.18 0.43 -12.71
N PRO A 57 -18.32 1.24 -11.63
CA PRO A 57 -17.38 1.25 -10.53
C PRO A 57 -17.20 -0.13 -9.88
N MET A 58 -18.18 -1.02 -9.97
CA MET A 58 -18.11 -2.39 -9.47
C MET A 58 -16.98 -3.19 -10.10
N TYR A 59 -16.59 -2.92 -11.35
CA TYR A 59 -15.56 -3.65 -12.09
C TYR A 59 -14.13 -3.15 -11.81
N ILE A 60 -13.99 -2.22 -10.88
CA ILE A 60 -12.69 -1.68 -10.47
C ILE A 60 -12.30 -2.28 -9.12
N HIS A 61 -11.18 -2.96 -9.08
CA HIS A 61 -10.64 -3.58 -7.86
C HIS A 61 -9.89 -2.57 -6.99
N ILE A 62 -10.04 -2.73 -5.67
CA ILE A 62 -9.26 -1.97 -4.68
C ILE A 62 -8.12 -2.88 -4.20
N PRO A 63 -6.85 -2.61 -4.56
CA PRO A 63 -5.74 -3.46 -4.15
C PRO A 63 -5.51 -3.38 -2.63
N GLU A 64 -5.06 -4.49 -2.02
CA GLU A 64 -4.88 -4.59 -0.56
C GLU A 64 -3.86 -3.60 0.01
N TRP A 65 -2.88 -3.17 -0.77
CA TRP A 65 -1.87 -2.19 -0.38
C TRP A 65 -2.40 -0.74 -0.32
N GLN A 66 -3.65 -0.50 -0.75
CA GLN A 66 -4.28 0.81 -0.61
C GLN A 66 -4.49 1.17 0.87
N ARG A 67 -4.43 2.47 1.16
CA ARG A 67 -4.69 3.00 2.50
C ARG A 67 -6.13 2.72 2.95
N ARG A 68 -6.36 2.81 4.25
CA ARG A 68 -7.72 2.71 4.82
C ARG A 68 -8.67 3.72 4.18
N LEU A 69 -9.86 3.26 3.89
CA LEU A 69 -10.93 4.03 3.27
C LEU A 69 -11.79 4.68 4.39
N LYS A 70 -11.92 6.01 4.35
CA LYS A 70 -12.79 6.74 5.26
C LYS A 70 -14.22 6.76 4.70
N LEU A 71 -15.13 6.01 5.34
CA LEU A 71 -16.51 5.82 4.86
C LEU A 71 -17.27 7.12 4.70
N THR A 72 -17.15 8.04 5.68
CA THR A 72 -17.84 9.35 5.61
C THR A 72 -17.44 10.15 4.37
N ARG A 73 -16.15 10.07 3.97
CA ARG A 73 -15.66 10.74 2.75
C ARG A 73 -16.19 10.05 1.49
N ALA A 74 -16.15 8.73 1.45
CA ALA A 74 -16.64 7.96 0.30
C ALA A 74 -18.13 8.19 0.06
N TYR A 75 -18.95 8.10 1.11
CA TYR A 75 -20.40 8.37 1.00
C TYR A 75 -20.69 9.82 0.62
N ALA A 76 -19.97 10.78 1.18
CA ALA A 76 -20.15 12.19 0.78
C ALA A 76 -19.90 12.37 -0.73
N ILE A 77 -18.82 11.77 -1.26
CA ILE A 77 -18.49 11.84 -2.69
C ILE A 77 -19.58 11.17 -3.53
N GLY A 78 -20.04 9.97 -3.18
CA GLY A 78 -21.08 9.26 -3.92
C GLY A 78 -22.41 9.99 -3.92
N ASN A 79 -22.87 10.49 -2.76
CA ASN A 79 -24.15 11.16 -2.60
C ASN A 79 -24.19 12.58 -3.21
N THR A 80 -23.04 13.24 -3.34
CA THR A 80 -22.94 14.60 -3.90
C THR A 80 -22.19 14.62 -5.22
N TYR A 81 -22.34 13.54 -6.00
CA TYR A 81 -21.68 13.46 -7.30
C TYR A 81 -22.00 14.68 -8.18
N ASN A 82 -20.93 15.28 -8.68
CA ASN A 82 -21.01 16.38 -9.64
C ASN A 82 -19.93 16.16 -10.70
N LYS A 83 -20.35 15.96 -11.95
CA LYS A 83 -19.44 15.69 -13.07
C LYS A 83 -18.36 16.75 -13.27
N TYR A 84 -18.62 18.00 -12.92
CA TYR A 84 -17.66 19.10 -13.05
C TYR A 84 -16.64 19.16 -11.91
N LYS A 85 -16.93 18.48 -10.80
CA LYS A 85 -16.02 18.33 -9.64
C LYS A 85 -15.40 16.94 -9.54
N TRP A 86 -15.73 16.08 -10.49
CA TRP A 86 -15.21 14.72 -10.55
C TRP A 86 -13.75 14.75 -11.05
N ASP A 87 -12.83 14.62 -10.12
CA ASP A 87 -11.42 14.42 -10.44
C ASP A 87 -11.25 12.94 -10.84
N VAL A 88 -10.91 12.70 -12.10
CA VAL A 88 -10.95 11.37 -12.73
C VAL A 88 -10.03 10.39 -11.98
N PRO A 89 -10.57 9.27 -11.44
CA PRO A 89 -9.74 8.24 -10.81
C PRO A 89 -8.76 7.62 -11.80
N LYS A 90 -7.55 7.29 -11.32
CA LYS A 90 -6.54 6.60 -12.11
C LYS A 90 -6.57 5.12 -11.82
N VAL A 91 -6.64 4.31 -12.87
CA VAL A 91 -6.67 2.85 -12.79
C VAL A 91 -5.57 2.23 -13.63
N LEU A 92 -5.06 1.09 -13.19
CA LEU A 92 -4.10 0.26 -13.93
C LEU A 92 -4.80 -0.98 -14.44
N PHE A 93 -4.64 -1.31 -15.72
CA PHE A 93 -5.01 -2.62 -16.23
C PHE A 93 -3.85 -3.59 -16.01
N HIS A 94 -4.08 -4.58 -15.15
CA HIS A 94 -3.08 -5.59 -14.83
C HIS A 94 -3.71 -6.97 -14.69
N LYS A 95 -3.13 -7.99 -15.33
CA LYS A 95 -3.62 -9.38 -15.30
C LYS A 95 -5.13 -9.52 -15.56
N GLY A 96 -5.64 -8.77 -16.55
CA GLY A 96 -7.04 -8.87 -16.97
C GLY A 96 -8.05 -8.08 -16.12
N ARG A 97 -7.61 -7.29 -15.14
CA ARG A 97 -8.44 -6.52 -14.21
C ARG A 97 -8.03 -5.07 -14.14
N LEU A 98 -8.98 -4.21 -13.74
CA LEU A 98 -8.73 -2.80 -13.45
C LEU A 98 -8.50 -2.62 -11.95
N TYR A 99 -7.36 -2.05 -11.58
CA TYR A 99 -7.01 -1.74 -10.20
C TYR A 99 -6.94 -0.24 -9.99
N VAL A 100 -7.66 0.28 -8.99
CA VAL A 100 -7.57 1.71 -8.66
C VAL A 100 -6.22 2.04 -8.06
N ILE A 101 -5.54 3.04 -8.64
CA ILE A 101 -4.26 3.58 -8.15
C ILE A 101 -4.50 4.88 -7.37
N ASP A 102 -5.27 5.82 -7.94
CA ASP A 102 -5.74 7.01 -7.21
C ASP A 102 -7.25 7.12 -7.33
N GLY A 103 -7.90 7.58 -6.26
CA GLY A 103 -9.33 7.82 -6.25
C GLY A 103 -10.18 6.71 -5.61
N GLN A 104 -9.62 5.81 -4.79
CA GLN A 104 -10.38 4.73 -4.13
C GLN A 104 -11.66 5.18 -3.43
N HIS A 105 -11.67 6.37 -2.78
CA HIS A 105 -12.87 6.90 -2.13
C HIS A 105 -13.95 7.27 -3.14
N ARG A 106 -13.56 7.71 -4.36
CA ARG A 106 -14.50 8.01 -5.45
C ARG A 106 -15.09 6.74 -6.00
N ILE A 107 -14.26 5.73 -6.30
CA ILE A 107 -14.72 4.43 -6.82
C ILE A 107 -15.66 3.75 -5.83
N TYR A 108 -15.24 3.60 -4.56
CA TYR A 108 -16.08 2.99 -3.55
C TYR A 108 -17.35 3.81 -3.25
N GLY A 109 -17.25 5.13 -3.24
CA GLY A 109 -18.41 6.02 -3.08
C GLY A 109 -19.41 5.88 -4.23
N ALA A 110 -18.95 5.82 -5.47
CA ALA A 110 -19.78 5.60 -6.66
C ALA A 110 -20.44 4.21 -6.62
N PHE A 111 -19.70 3.16 -6.24
CA PHE A 111 -20.23 1.81 -6.02
C PHE A 111 -21.36 1.81 -4.97
N LYS A 112 -21.16 2.43 -3.81
CA LYS A 112 -22.18 2.51 -2.74
C LYS A 112 -23.39 3.38 -3.13
N ALA A 113 -23.20 4.37 -3.98
CA ALA A 113 -24.26 5.19 -4.54
C ALA A 113 -24.98 4.52 -5.71
N LYS A 114 -24.57 3.30 -6.10
CA LYS A 114 -25.12 2.52 -7.22
C LYS A 114 -25.12 3.31 -8.54
N MET A 115 -23.99 3.99 -8.81
CA MET A 115 -23.82 4.69 -10.08
C MET A 115 -23.60 3.66 -11.19
N ASP A 116 -24.30 3.82 -12.30
CA ASP A 116 -24.20 2.90 -13.46
C ASP A 116 -22.82 2.94 -14.11
N SER A 117 -22.14 4.08 -14.06
CA SER A 117 -20.80 4.20 -14.63
C SER A 117 -20.04 5.42 -14.08
N VAL A 118 -18.73 5.35 -14.17
CA VAL A 118 -17.78 6.43 -13.86
C VAL A 118 -16.74 6.53 -14.96
N VAL A 119 -16.21 7.75 -15.15
CA VAL A 119 -15.05 7.96 -16.03
C VAL A 119 -13.79 7.70 -15.21
N VAL A 120 -12.87 6.90 -15.77
CA VAL A 120 -11.55 6.63 -15.20
C VAL A 120 -10.47 6.80 -16.26
N GLU A 121 -9.25 7.16 -15.82
CA GLU A 121 -8.05 7.27 -16.65
C GLU A 121 -7.22 5.97 -16.52
N ILE A 122 -6.93 5.32 -17.65
CA ILE A 122 -6.04 4.15 -17.67
C ILE A 122 -4.59 4.61 -17.63
N MET A 123 -3.83 4.08 -16.69
CA MET A 123 -2.39 4.24 -16.63
C MET A 123 -1.72 3.18 -17.49
N GLU A 124 -0.97 3.60 -18.51
CA GLU A 124 -0.19 2.71 -19.37
C GLU A 124 1.25 2.60 -18.84
N CYS A 125 1.42 1.93 -17.72
CA CYS A 125 2.68 1.75 -17.04
C CYS A 125 2.73 0.37 -16.37
N SER A 126 3.89 -0.02 -15.86
CA SER A 126 4.04 -1.22 -15.04
C SER A 126 3.37 -1.06 -13.66
N LEU A 127 3.15 -2.18 -12.96
CA LEU A 127 2.63 -2.14 -11.59
C LEU A 127 3.59 -1.38 -10.65
N GLU A 128 4.89 -1.55 -10.83
CA GLU A 128 5.91 -0.88 -10.03
C GLU A 128 5.86 0.64 -10.21
N GLU A 129 5.79 1.11 -11.46
CA GLU A 129 5.64 2.54 -11.77
C GLU A 129 4.34 3.12 -11.21
N ALA A 130 3.22 2.38 -11.30
CA ALA A 130 1.94 2.81 -10.74
C ALA A 130 1.99 2.96 -9.21
N ILE A 131 2.67 2.03 -8.53
CA ILE A 131 2.90 2.08 -7.08
C ILE A 131 3.80 3.26 -6.72
N ASP A 132 4.84 3.54 -7.50
CA ASP A 132 5.70 4.70 -7.28
C ASP A 132 4.94 6.02 -7.41
N LEU A 133 4.13 6.15 -8.45
CA LEU A 133 3.28 7.30 -8.64
C LEU A 133 2.27 7.47 -7.48
N PHE A 134 1.68 6.37 -6.99
CA PHE A 134 0.79 6.40 -5.83
C PHE A 134 1.51 6.90 -4.57
N ILE A 135 2.71 6.39 -4.28
CA ILE A 135 3.52 6.83 -3.13
C ILE A 135 3.85 8.31 -3.24
N ASN A 136 4.31 8.77 -4.40
CA ASN A 136 4.72 10.15 -4.62
C ASN A 136 3.54 11.13 -4.57
N GLN A 137 2.42 10.83 -5.23
CA GLN A 137 1.21 11.68 -5.19
C GLN A 137 0.59 11.77 -3.80
N SER A 138 0.74 10.72 -2.97
CA SER A 138 0.23 10.72 -1.60
C SER A 138 1.03 11.63 -0.68
N GLN A 139 2.28 11.96 -1.02
CA GLN A 139 3.10 12.90 -0.25
C GLN A 139 2.62 14.35 -0.41
N ASP A 140 2.07 14.69 -1.56
CA ASP A 140 1.64 16.06 -1.86
C ASP A 140 0.26 16.42 -1.28
N ARG A 141 -0.60 15.44 -1.06
CA ARG A 141 -2.00 15.68 -0.61
C ARG A 141 -2.30 15.32 0.84
N VAL A 142 -1.83 14.16 1.31
CA VAL A 142 -1.91 13.69 2.70
C VAL A 142 -0.70 12.79 2.93
N LYS A 143 0.19 13.21 3.82
CA LYS A 143 1.42 12.46 4.12
C LYS A 143 1.09 11.01 4.49
N MET A 144 1.49 10.05 3.66
CA MET A 144 1.33 8.63 3.97
C MET A 144 2.11 8.29 5.24
N GLN A 145 1.53 7.43 6.06
CA GLN A 145 2.26 6.91 7.21
C GLN A 145 3.39 5.97 6.73
N PRO A 146 4.53 5.94 7.42
CA PRO A 146 5.64 5.07 7.03
C PRO A 146 5.24 3.60 6.87
N MET A 147 4.26 3.12 7.64
CA MET A 147 3.71 1.78 7.54
C MET A 147 2.98 1.54 6.21
N ASP A 148 2.19 2.53 5.74
CA ASP A 148 1.44 2.40 4.48
C ASP A 148 2.40 2.41 3.28
N ILE A 149 3.46 3.25 3.35
CA ILE A 149 4.54 3.26 2.35
C ILE A 149 5.24 1.91 2.31
N TYR A 150 5.57 1.35 3.48
CA TYR A 150 6.23 0.05 3.58
C TYR A 150 5.41 -1.06 2.93
N LYS A 151 4.13 -1.21 3.31
CA LYS A 151 3.24 -2.23 2.73
C LYS A 151 3.13 -2.10 1.21
N THR A 152 2.96 -0.88 0.73
CA THR A 152 2.87 -0.60 -0.71
C THR A 152 4.17 -0.95 -1.44
N ALA A 153 5.31 -0.59 -0.85
CA ALA A 153 6.63 -0.86 -1.42
C ALA A 153 6.96 -2.37 -1.46
N ILE A 154 6.58 -3.13 -0.43
CA ILE A 154 6.70 -4.60 -0.42
C ILE A 154 5.85 -5.21 -1.53
N ALA A 155 4.59 -4.78 -1.67
CA ALA A 155 3.71 -5.25 -2.75
C ALA A 155 4.25 -4.96 -4.16
N GLY A 156 4.99 -3.85 -4.31
CA GLY A 156 5.69 -3.47 -5.55
C GLY A 156 7.06 -4.09 -5.73
N GLY A 157 7.54 -4.90 -4.78
CA GLY A 157 8.85 -5.55 -4.89
C GLY A 157 10.05 -4.59 -4.78
N LYS A 158 9.90 -3.43 -4.12
CA LYS A 158 10.97 -2.44 -3.97
C LYS A 158 12.14 -2.99 -3.16
N GLY A 159 13.30 -3.13 -3.80
CA GLY A 159 14.47 -3.82 -3.28
C GLY A 159 14.92 -3.36 -1.89
N ASP A 160 14.93 -2.04 -1.60
CA ASP A 160 15.34 -1.52 -0.29
C ASP A 160 14.39 -1.95 0.84
N TYR A 161 13.09 -2.06 0.54
CA TYR A 161 12.05 -2.48 1.49
C TYR A 161 12.03 -4.00 1.66
N VAL A 162 12.17 -4.74 0.56
CA VAL A 162 12.30 -6.22 0.59
C VAL A 162 13.53 -6.61 1.41
N LYS A 163 14.67 -5.96 1.18
CA LYS A 163 15.90 -6.19 1.94
C LYS A 163 15.74 -5.88 3.43
N LEU A 164 15.03 -4.80 3.77
CA LEU A 164 14.68 -4.51 5.17
C LEU A 164 13.88 -5.66 5.78
N GLN A 165 12.85 -6.14 5.10
CA GLN A 165 12.01 -7.24 5.55
C GLN A 165 12.82 -8.52 5.77
N GLU A 166 13.67 -8.89 4.81
CA GLU A 166 14.54 -10.06 4.90
C GLU A 166 15.48 -10.00 6.11
N ILE A 167 16.13 -8.84 6.35
CA ILE A 167 17.02 -8.64 7.50
C ILE A 167 16.24 -8.73 8.81
N CYS A 168 15.07 -8.13 8.89
CA CYS A 168 14.22 -8.18 10.07
C CYS A 168 13.78 -9.62 10.34
N HIS A 169 13.25 -10.33 9.35
CA HIS A 169 12.80 -11.73 9.50
C HIS A 169 13.94 -12.68 9.89
N LYS A 170 15.13 -12.51 9.33
CA LYS A 170 16.34 -13.25 9.73
C LYS A 170 16.63 -13.15 11.24
N ASN A 171 16.32 -11.99 11.83
CA ASN A 171 16.52 -11.71 13.25
C ASN A 171 15.25 -11.92 14.11
N ASN A 172 14.20 -12.56 13.57
CA ASN A 172 12.91 -12.74 14.21
C ASN A 172 12.25 -11.41 14.64
N VAL A 173 12.47 -10.34 13.90
CA VAL A 173 11.88 -9.02 14.13
C VAL A 173 10.82 -8.76 13.06
N ALA A 174 9.61 -8.41 13.45
CA ALA A 174 8.60 -7.93 12.52
C ALA A 174 8.87 -6.46 12.15
N VAL A 175 8.49 -6.04 10.95
CA VAL A 175 8.39 -4.62 10.62
C VAL A 175 6.98 -4.14 10.95
N LYS A 176 6.82 -2.94 11.48
CA LYS A 176 5.50 -2.41 11.84
C LYS A 176 4.56 -2.45 10.61
N GLY A 177 3.53 -3.27 10.72
CA GLY A 177 2.56 -3.51 9.66
C GLY A 177 2.65 -4.90 9.02
N ASP A 178 3.70 -5.67 9.29
CA ASP A 178 3.72 -7.11 9.02
C ASP A 178 2.90 -7.84 10.08
N ASP A 179 2.49 -9.05 9.74
CA ASP A 179 1.90 -9.96 10.72
C ASP A 179 3.02 -10.58 11.58
N ASP A 180 2.83 -10.57 12.89
CA ASP A 180 3.73 -11.23 13.82
C ASP A 180 3.61 -12.76 13.64
N ASN A 181 4.74 -13.46 13.77
CA ASN A 181 4.77 -14.93 13.84
C ASN A 181 5.16 -15.39 15.25
N GLU A 182 5.02 -16.68 15.53
CA GLU A 182 5.28 -17.26 16.85
C GLU A 182 6.72 -17.03 17.38
N ASN A 183 7.67 -16.78 16.47
CA ASN A 183 9.08 -16.53 16.81
C ASN A 183 9.45 -15.06 16.87
N THR A 184 8.49 -14.14 16.64
CA THR A 184 8.77 -12.72 16.61
C THR A 184 9.17 -12.22 17.99
N VAL A 185 10.37 -11.64 18.11
CA VAL A 185 10.91 -11.11 19.37
C VAL A 185 10.60 -9.63 19.58
N GLY A 186 10.12 -8.95 18.55
CA GLY A 186 9.73 -7.54 18.64
C GLY A 186 9.40 -6.95 17.29
N THR A 187 8.97 -5.69 17.28
CA THR A 187 8.51 -5.00 16.05
C THR A 187 9.30 -3.72 15.82
N LEU A 188 9.99 -3.66 14.69
CA LEU A 188 10.69 -2.45 14.25
C LEU A 188 9.68 -1.36 13.89
N THR A 189 9.59 -0.32 14.71
CA THR A 189 8.70 0.82 14.50
C THR A 189 9.34 1.96 13.70
N SER A 190 10.67 1.94 13.60
CA SER A 190 11.48 2.93 12.87
C SER A 190 11.69 2.53 11.41
N ILE A 191 10.61 2.38 10.66
CA ILE A 191 10.64 1.92 9.26
C ILE A 191 11.59 2.78 8.42
N SER A 192 11.49 4.10 8.52
CA SER A 192 12.31 5.03 7.70
C SER A 192 13.82 4.90 7.99
N ASP A 193 14.20 4.72 9.27
CA ASP A 193 15.61 4.49 9.63
C ASP A 193 16.06 3.08 9.17
N GLY A 194 15.17 2.08 9.28
CA GLY A 194 15.41 0.72 8.78
C GLY A 194 15.66 0.69 7.27
N VAL A 195 14.79 1.28 6.48
CA VAL A 195 14.94 1.39 5.01
C VAL A 195 16.22 2.13 4.63
N LYS A 196 16.54 3.23 5.34
CA LYS A 196 17.80 3.94 5.09
C LYS A 196 19.01 3.06 5.35
N LEU A 197 19.02 2.29 6.43
CA LEU A 197 20.11 1.37 6.76
C LEU A 197 20.17 0.17 5.81
N SER A 198 19.05 -0.44 5.44
CA SER A 198 19.02 -1.54 4.47
C SER A 198 19.62 -1.16 3.12
N LYS A 199 19.49 0.12 2.74
CA LYS A 199 20.08 0.68 1.52
C LYS A 199 21.57 1.00 1.67
N THR A 200 21.98 1.66 2.78
CA THR A 200 23.33 2.23 2.93
C THR A 200 24.31 1.32 3.62
N ASN A 201 23.88 0.51 4.58
CA ASN A 201 24.70 -0.44 5.34
C ASN A 201 23.82 -1.56 5.91
N PRO A 202 23.44 -2.54 5.09
CA PRO A 202 22.58 -3.65 5.51
C PRO A 202 23.23 -4.55 6.58
N GLU A 203 24.54 -4.72 6.54
CA GLU A 203 25.29 -5.53 7.49
C GLU A 203 25.26 -4.91 8.90
N LEU A 204 25.34 -3.58 8.97
CA LEU A 204 25.17 -2.86 10.23
C LEU A 204 23.77 -3.06 10.81
N LEU A 205 22.73 -2.97 9.98
CA LEU A 205 21.36 -3.21 10.43
C LEU A 205 21.20 -4.63 10.98
N ASP A 206 21.69 -5.64 10.25
CA ASP A 206 21.68 -7.03 10.68
C ASP A 206 22.38 -7.22 12.02
N SER A 207 23.59 -6.66 12.18
CA SER A 207 24.38 -6.72 13.41
C SER A 207 23.69 -6.07 14.61
N MET A 208 23.02 -4.93 14.37
CA MET A 208 22.27 -4.22 15.41
C MET A 208 21.05 -5.03 15.90
N LEU A 209 20.29 -5.62 14.99
CA LEU A 209 19.13 -6.46 15.34
C LEU A 209 19.58 -7.75 16.03
N ALA A 210 20.63 -8.39 15.54
CA ALA A 210 21.23 -9.56 16.18
C ALA A 210 21.74 -9.26 17.60
N LEU A 211 22.36 -8.09 17.82
CA LEU A 211 22.80 -7.66 19.15
C LEU A 211 21.62 -7.50 20.12
N LEU A 212 20.53 -6.85 19.68
CA LEU A 212 19.32 -6.70 20.51
C LEU A 212 18.72 -8.07 20.88
N GLY A 213 18.69 -9.01 19.95
CA GLY A 213 18.26 -10.38 20.21
C GLY A 213 19.16 -11.11 21.23
N LYS A 214 20.49 -11.01 21.09
CA LYS A 214 21.45 -11.60 22.03
C LYS A 214 21.38 -10.99 23.43
N LEU A 215 21.05 -9.71 23.55
CA LEU A 215 20.85 -9.04 24.84
C LEU A 215 19.50 -9.39 25.49
N GLY A 216 18.64 -10.15 24.81
CA GLY A 216 17.28 -10.44 25.27
C GLY A 216 16.37 -9.23 25.30
N TRP A 217 16.73 -8.16 24.60
CA TRP A 217 15.89 -6.97 24.49
C TRP A 217 14.79 -7.22 23.45
N ASN A 218 13.76 -7.90 23.88
CA ASN A 218 12.61 -8.15 23.01
C ASN A 218 11.47 -7.17 23.29
N GLY A 219 10.62 -6.96 22.30
CA GLY A 219 9.52 -6.01 22.37
C GLY A 219 8.32 -6.49 23.19
N TYR A 220 8.30 -7.75 23.63
CA TYR A 220 7.15 -8.40 24.27
C TYR A 220 7.39 -8.81 25.72
N ALA A 221 8.64 -8.87 26.18
CA ALA A 221 8.99 -9.49 27.47
C ALA A 221 8.39 -8.78 28.69
N ASP A 222 8.32 -7.48 28.64
CA ASP A 222 7.64 -6.60 29.58
C ASP A 222 7.67 -5.15 29.09
N SER A 223 7.08 -4.23 29.85
CA SER A 223 7.03 -2.80 29.52
C SER A 223 8.41 -2.13 29.38
N TYR A 224 9.45 -2.71 29.94
CA TYR A 224 10.82 -2.16 29.92
C TYR A 224 11.47 -2.32 28.53
N ASN A 225 11.28 -3.47 27.91
CA ASN A 225 11.87 -3.82 26.61
C ASN A 225 11.01 -3.44 25.41
N GLY A 226 9.75 -3.01 25.62
CA GLY A 226 8.81 -2.66 24.56
C GLY A 226 9.24 -1.53 23.64
N LYS A 227 10.41 -0.88 23.92
CA LYS A 227 11.00 0.17 23.10
C LYS A 227 12.30 -0.24 22.41
N ALA A 228 12.69 -1.52 22.50
CA ALA A 228 13.97 -2.01 21.96
C ALA A 228 14.17 -1.71 20.47
N TYR A 229 13.12 -1.83 19.65
CA TYR A 229 13.18 -1.64 18.20
C TYR A 229 12.63 -0.28 17.75
N THR A 230 12.70 0.74 18.61
CA THR A 230 12.28 2.11 18.29
C THR A 230 13.40 2.92 17.65
N ALA A 231 13.03 4.04 17.02
CA ALA A 231 13.98 4.97 16.40
C ALA A 231 15.10 5.42 17.33
N LYS A 232 14.82 5.63 18.62
CA LYS A 232 15.84 6.07 19.60
C LYS A 232 16.93 5.03 19.78
N ILE A 233 16.56 3.78 19.95
CA ILE A 233 17.51 2.67 20.15
C ILE A 233 18.30 2.40 18.86
N ILE A 234 17.62 2.32 17.71
CA ILE A 234 18.29 2.10 16.42
C ILE A 234 19.32 3.20 16.13
N ARG A 235 18.98 4.46 16.38
CA ARG A 235 19.93 5.58 16.19
C ARG A 235 21.07 5.58 17.21
N ALA A 236 20.81 5.20 18.46
CA ALA A 236 21.83 5.07 19.48
C ALA A 236 22.83 3.96 19.15
N LEU A 237 22.35 2.79 18.74
CA LEU A 237 23.20 1.70 18.30
C LEU A 237 24.04 2.07 17.09
N LYS A 238 23.43 2.72 16.08
CA LYS A 238 24.19 3.23 14.93
C LYS A 238 25.33 4.17 15.34
N ALA A 239 25.08 5.06 16.30
CA ALA A 239 26.11 5.98 16.80
C ALA A 239 27.20 5.22 17.58
N LEU A 240 26.84 4.19 18.36
CA LEU A 240 27.77 3.35 19.09
C LEU A 240 28.70 2.59 18.13
N TYR A 241 28.16 1.94 17.09
CA TYR A 241 28.97 1.25 16.08
C TYR A 241 29.93 2.21 15.37
N ALA A 242 29.47 3.37 14.95
CA ALA A 242 30.32 4.38 14.33
C ALA A 242 31.43 4.91 15.28
N TYR A 243 31.18 4.91 16.58
CA TYR A 243 32.21 5.26 17.58
C TYR A 243 33.26 4.16 17.77
N THR A 244 32.83 2.89 17.79
CA THR A 244 33.76 1.77 17.94
C THR A 244 34.65 1.60 16.71
N GLU A 245 34.12 1.74 15.49
CA GLU A 245 34.91 1.70 14.25
C GLU A 245 36.05 2.73 14.24
N ARG A 246 35.78 3.97 14.68
CA ARG A 246 36.80 5.03 14.74
C ARG A 246 37.93 4.77 15.79
N ARG A 247 37.75 3.83 16.70
CA ARG A 247 38.76 3.48 17.72
C ARG A 247 39.61 2.30 17.33
N THR A 248 39.22 1.60 16.29
CA THR A 248 39.96 0.43 15.78
C THR A 248 40.82 0.78 14.57
N GLU A 249 40.68 2.01 14.04
CA GLU A 249 41.63 2.64 13.11
C GLU A 249 42.68 3.45 13.88
#